data_8447dc5028f393d83329d07e27722810
#
_entry.id   8447dc5028f393d83329d07e27722810
#
_cell.length_a   1.000
_cell.length_b   1.000
_cell.length_c   1.000
_cell.angle_alpha   90.00
_cell.angle_beta   90.00
_cell.angle_gamma   90.00
#
_symmetry.space_group_name_H-M   'P 1'
#
loop_
_entity.id
_entity.type
_entity.pdbx_description
1 polymer ?
#
loop_
_entity_poly.entity_id
_entity_poly.type
_entity_poly.pdbx_seq_one_letter_code
_entity_poly.pdbx_strand_id
1 'polypeptide(L)'
;TGTVCAVEASPLLHFVVSEGLQNYQAEDVDLNNAMRRIETVYAEADEYLYTLPADSFDVVYFDPMFRIPINASSNMEPLRPISCEKPLTEATVKAALRVAPCVVVKERGQKLLEALGCTEILGGRYSRVKYGIRRR
;
A
#
# COMPACT_ATOMS: atom_id res chain seq x y z
N THR A 1 1.56 2.75 -19.76
CA THR A 1 0.95 1.91 -18.72
C THR A 1 2.05 1.19 -17.97
N GLY A 2 2.25 1.55 -16.71
CA GLY A 2 3.26 0.97 -15.85
C GLY A 2 2.93 -0.45 -15.38
N THR A 3 3.90 -1.11 -14.77
CA THR A 3 3.73 -2.34 -14.00
C THR A 3 3.43 -1.99 -12.54
N VAL A 4 2.73 -2.89 -11.85
CA VAL A 4 2.46 -2.76 -10.42
C VAL A 4 2.98 -4.01 -9.71
N CYS A 5 3.73 -3.81 -8.63
CA CYS A 5 4.12 -4.86 -7.72
C CYS A 5 3.37 -4.65 -6.39
N ALA A 6 2.50 -5.60 -6.03
CA ALA A 6 1.71 -5.59 -4.80
C ALA A 6 2.35 -6.52 -3.77
N VAL A 7 2.81 -5.95 -2.66
CA VAL A 7 3.47 -6.68 -1.56
C VAL A 7 2.50 -6.86 -0.42
N GLU A 8 2.31 -8.10 0.02
CA GLU A 8 1.40 -8.47 1.11
C GLU A 8 2.09 -9.41 2.09
N ALA A 9 2.05 -9.06 3.38
CA ALA A 9 2.69 -9.82 4.44
C ALA A 9 1.82 -10.95 5.01
N SER A 10 0.50 -10.88 4.83
CA SER A 10 -0.40 -11.95 5.24
C SER A 10 -0.42 -13.05 4.18
N PRO A 11 -0.06 -14.31 4.52
CA PRO A 11 -0.05 -15.40 3.55
C PRO A 11 -1.44 -15.69 2.97
N LEU A 12 -2.48 -15.54 3.78
CA LEU A 12 -3.84 -15.80 3.34
C LEU A 12 -4.34 -14.69 2.40
N LEU A 13 -4.09 -13.42 2.74
CA LEU A 13 -4.45 -12.30 1.87
C LEU A 13 -3.66 -12.32 0.56
N HIS A 14 -2.35 -12.60 0.63
CA HIS A 14 -1.53 -12.78 -0.56
C HIS A 14 -2.11 -13.85 -1.48
N PHE A 15 -2.45 -15.03 -0.94
CA PHE A 15 -3.04 -16.11 -1.72
C PHE A 15 -4.34 -15.69 -2.39
N VAL A 16 -5.29 -15.11 -1.63
CA VAL A 16 -6.60 -14.68 -2.16
C VAL A 16 -6.45 -13.61 -3.23
N VAL A 17 -5.60 -12.60 -2.99
CA VAL A 17 -5.36 -11.51 -3.96
C VAL A 17 -4.67 -12.03 -5.20
N SER A 18 -3.66 -12.88 -5.06
CA SER A 18 -2.93 -13.47 -6.17
C SER A 18 -3.86 -14.29 -7.07
N GLU A 19 -4.62 -15.20 -6.48
CA GLU A 19 -5.61 -16.02 -7.21
C GLU A 19 -6.71 -15.15 -7.85
N GLY A 20 -7.21 -14.14 -7.12
CA GLY A 20 -8.21 -13.21 -7.63
C GLY A 20 -7.71 -12.43 -8.84
N LEU A 21 -6.51 -11.85 -8.77
CA LEU A 21 -5.92 -11.09 -9.89
C LEU A 21 -5.68 -11.97 -11.13
N GLN A 22 -5.37 -13.24 -10.95
CA GLN A 22 -5.09 -14.15 -12.06
C GLN A 22 -6.36 -14.81 -12.66
N ASN A 23 -7.37 -15.07 -11.84
CA ASN A 23 -8.51 -15.93 -12.26
C ASN A 23 -9.84 -15.18 -12.37
N TYR A 24 -10.01 -14.04 -11.68
CA TYR A 24 -11.25 -13.27 -11.78
C TYR A 24 -11.47 -12.77 -13.21
N GLN A 25 -12.72 -12.85 -13.66
CA GLN A 25 -13.15 -12.41 -14.99
C GLN A 25 -14.19 -11.31 -14.84
N ALA A 26 -13.82 -10.09 -15.20
CA ALA A 26 -14.74 -8.98 -15.32
C ALA A 26 -15.35 -8.94 -16.75
N GLU A 27 -16.46 -8.23 -16.91
CA GLU A 27 -17.01 -7.95 -18.23
C GLU A 27 -16.08 -7.05 -19.07
N ASP A 28 -15.30 -6.20 -18.41
CA ASP A 28 -14.35 -5.28 -19.03
C ASP A 28 -13.02 -5.98 -19.30
N VAL A 29 -12.67 -6.07 -20.59
CA VAL A 29 -11.42 -6.69 -21.07
C VAL A 29 -10.19 -5.90 -20.63
N ASP A 30 -10.26 -4.57 -20.58
CA ASP A 30 -9.13 -3.73 -20.17
C ASP A 30 -8.84 -3.90 -18.68
N LEU A 31 -9.88 -4.07 -17.87
CA LEU A 31 -9.75 -4.41 -16.46
C LEU A 31 -9.07 -5.78 -16.27
N ASN A 32 -9.51 -6.80 -17.02
CA ASN A 32 -8.87 -8.12 -16.98
C ASN A 32 -7.37 -8.03 -17.32
N ASN A 33 -7.05 -7.33 -18.40
CA ASN A 33 -5.66 -7.12 -18.80
C ASN A 33 -4.85 -6.34 -17.76
N ALA A 34 -5.46 -5.36 -17.08
CA ALA A 34 -4.82 -4.61 -16.01
C ALA A 34 -4.51 -5.49 -14.81
N MET A 35 -5.47 -6.32 -14.37
CA MET A 35 -5.29 -7.26 -13.25
C MET A 35 -4.13 -8.25 -13.50
N ARG A 36 -4.01 -8.79 -14.74
CA ARG A 36 -2.95 -9.75 -15.09
C ARG A 36 -1.54 -9.15 -15.14
N ARG A 37 -1.44 -7.81 -15.15
CA ARG A 37 -0.14 -7.10 -15.08
C ARG A 37 0.31 -6.76 -13.67
N ILE A 38 -0.51 -7.05 -12.66
CA ILE A 38 -0.13 -6.86 -11.25
C ILE A 38 0.65 -8.09 -10.80
N GLU A 39 1.91 -7.88 -10.47
CA GLU A 39 2.74 -8.88 -9.81
C GLU A 39 2.47 -8.86 -8.30
N THR A 40 2.27 -10.02 -7.70
CA THR A 40 2.08 -10.16 -6.25
C THR A 40 3.29 -10.79 -5.60
N VAL A 41 3.72 -10.24 -4.46
CA VAL A 41 4.86 -10.73 -3.69
C VAL A 41 4.42 -10.99 -2.24
N TYR A 42 4.65 -12.20 -1.75
CA TYR A 42 4.49 -12.52 -0.34
C TYR A 42 5.76 -12.14 0.42
N ALA A 43 5.71 -11.02 1.13
CA ALA A 43 6.83 -10.54 1.95
C ALA A 43 6.37 -9.46 2.92
N GLU A 44 7.14 -9.24 3.98
CA GLU A 44 7.10 -8.02 4.77
C GLU A 44 7.66 -6.85 3.95
N ALA A 45 6.99 -5.69 4.00
CA ALA A 45 7.39 -4.53 3.19
C ALA A 45 8.83 -4.10 3.46
N ASP A 46 9.24 -4.07 4.74
CA ASP A 46 10.61 -3.72 5.13
C ASP A 46 11.64 -4.65 4.50
N GLU A 47 11.42 -5.96 4.61
CA GLU A 47 12.33 -6.97 4.09
C GLU A 47 12.43 -6.89 2.57
N TYR A 48 11.29 -6.77 1.89
CA TYR A 48 11.26 -6.67 0.43
C TYR A 48 11.98 -5.42 -0.08
N LEU A 49 11.75 -4.25 0.54
CA LEU A 49 12.45 -3.03 0.17
C LEU A 49 13.97 -3.17 0.22
N TYR A 50 14.52 -3.91 1.18
CA TYR A 50 15.96 -4.13 1.28
C TYR A 50 16.54 -4.99 0.16
N THR A 51 15.75 -5.87 -0.45
CA THR A 51 16.20 -6.72 -1.56
C THR A 51 16.28 -5.98 -2.90
N LEU A 52 15.59 -4.85 -3.02
CA LEU A 52 15.48 -4.11 -4.28
C LEU A 52 16.69 -3.21 -4.52
N PRO A 53 17.16 -3.06 -5.76
CA PRO A 53 18.11 -2.01 -6.13
C PRO A 53 17.53 -0.60 -5.89
N ALA A 54 18.41 0.40 -5.84
CA ALA A 54 17.96 1.80 -5.86
C ALA A 54 17.23 2.12 -7.18
N ASP A 55 16.25 3.03 -7.11
CA ASP A 55 15.51 3.50 -8.29
C ASP A 55 14.81 2.40 -9.09
N SER A 56 14.33 1.34 -8.41
CA SER A 56 13.60 0.22 -9.03
C SER A 56 12.17 0.58 -9.44
N PHE A 57 11.60 1.62 -8.84
CA PHE A 57 10.21 2.05 -9.05
C PHE A 57 10.13 3.57 -9.19
N ASP A 58 9.06 4.05 -9.82
CA ASP A 58 8.74 5.49 -9.87
C ASP A 58 8.08 5.97 -8.58
N VAL A 59 7.25 5.12 -7.97
CA VAL A 59 6.49 5.43 -6.75
C VAL A 59 6.38 4.19 -5.86
N VAL A 60 6.53 4.38 -4.56
CA VAL A 60 6.09 3.42 -3.54
C VAL A 60 4.85 3.96 -2.86
N TYR A 61 3.79 3.15 -2.82
CA TYR A 61 2.53 3.49 -2.17
C TYR A 61 2.28 2.58 -0.97
N PHE A 62 2.04 3.19 0.20
CA PHE A 62 1.65 2.48 1.41
C PHE A 62 0.18 2.71 1.75
N ASP A 63 -0.57 1.62 1.91
CA ASP A 63 -1.95 1.61 2.40
C ASP A 63 -2.05 0.73 3.65
N PRO A 64 -1.43 1.13 4.77
CA PRO A 64 -1.45 0.33 5.98
C PRO A 64 -2.87 0.20 6.52
N MET A 65 -3.18 -0.94 7.15
CA MET A 65 -4.44 -1.12 7.83
C MET A 65 -4.60 -0.06 8.93
N PHE A 66 -5.68 0.72 8.89
CA PHE A 66 -5.92 1.74 9.91
C PHE A 66 -6.05 1.13 11.31
N ARG A 67 -5.27 1.64 12.27
CA ARG A 67 -5.30 1.18 13.67
C ARG A 67 -6.67 1.39 14.33
N ILE A 68 -7.38 2.45 13.97
CA ILE A 68 -8.71 2.76 14.49
C ILE A 68 -9.73 2.49 13.38
N PRO A 69 -10.61 1.49 13.52
CA PRO A 69 -11.64 1.20 12.54
C PRO A 69 -12.65 2.35 12.44
N ILE A 70 -13.25 2.52 11.28
CA ILE A 70 -14.50 3.31 11.16
C ILE A 70 -15.59 2.41 11.73
N ASN A 71 -16.28 2.90 12.78
CA ASN A 71 -17.39 2.17 13.36
C ASN A 71 -18.40 1.74 12.27
N ALA A 72 -18.79 0.49 12.37
CA ALA A 72 -20.05 -0.11 11.94
C ALA A 72 -20.33 -0.39 10.46
N SER A 73 -19.46 -0.15 9.48
CA SER A 73 -19.83 -0.53 8.09
C SER A 73 -18.67 -0.84 7.15
N SER A 74 -17.55 -1.28 7.66
CA SER A 74 -16.42 -1.58 6.78
C SER A 74 -16.48 -3.05 6.37
N ASN A 75 -16.65 -3.31 5.08
CA ASN A 75 -16.49 -4.63 4.47
C ASN A 75 -15.09 -5.25 4.74
N MET A 76 -14.22 -4.49 5.40
CA MET A 76 -12.87 -4.91 5.78
C MET A 76 -12.80 -5.58 7.16
N GLU A 77 -13.89 -5.50 7.97
CA GLU A 77 -13.93 -6.10 9.32
C GLU A 77 -13.55 -7.60 9.32
N PRO A 78 -14.06 -8.44 8.38
CA PRO A 78 -13.68 -9.84 8.33
C PRO A 78 -12.21 -10.10 8.00
N LEU A 79 -11.51 -9.13 7.40
CA LEU A 79 -10.11 -9.28 6.99
C LEU A 79 -9.12 -8.90 8.12
N ARG A 80 -9.56 -8.19 9.16
CA ARG A 80 -8.69 -7.75 10.26
C ARG A 80 -7.92 -8.86 10.95
N PRO A 81 -8.56 -9.99 11.33
CA PRO A 81 -7.84 -11.06 12.03
C PRO A 81 -6.72 -11.70 11.22
N ILE A 82 -6.74 -11.52 9.91
CA ILE A 82 -5.78 -12.12 8.98
C ILE A 82 -4.84 -11.09 8.36
N SER A 83 -5.03 -9.79 8.65
CA SER A 83 -4.16 -8.72 8.16
C SER A 83 -2.93 -8.53 9.05
N CYS A 84 -1.85 -8.05 8.45
CA CYS A 84 -0.67 -7.62 9.20
C CYS A 84 -0.93 -6.25 9.83
N GLU A 85 -0.83 -6.15 11.16
CA GLU A 85 -1.03 -4.90 11.91
C GLU A 85 0.30 -4.17 12.22
N LYS A 86 1.41 -4.60 11.61
CA LYS A 86 2.71 -3.95 11.82
C LYS A 86 2.63 -2.48 11.41
N PRO A 87 2.95 -1.54 12.30
CA PRO A 87 2.86 -0.12 11.99
C PRO A 87 3.93 0.29 10.98
N LEU A 88 3.53 1.13 10.02
CA LEU A 88 4.48 1.81 9.14
C LEU A 88 5.36 2.76 9.97
N THR A 89 6.67 2.74 9.72
CA THR A 89 7.66 3.56 10.43
C THR A 89 8.33 4.55 9.50
N GLU A 90 8.94 5.60 10.07
CA GLU A 90 9.74 6.54 9.28
C GLU A 90 10.94 5.84 8.62
N ALA A 91 11.51 4.83 9.27
CA ALA A 91 12.61 4.03 8.71
C ALA A 91 12.17 3.27 7.46
N THR A 92 10.97 2.68 7.46
CA THR A 92 10.38 2.04 6.29
C THR A 92 10.17 3.02 5.13
N VAL A 93 9.65 4.23 5.44
CA VAL A 93 9.47 5.30 4.42
C VAL A 93 10.82 5.75 3.86
N LYS A 94 11.87 5.87 4.68
CA LYS A 94 13.22 6.18 4.22
C LYS A 94 13.81 5.07 3.33
N ALA A 95 13.58 3.81 3.69
CA ALA A 95 13.98 2.67 2.86
C ALA A 95 13.28 2.69 1.49
N ALA A 96 11.98 3.03 1.47
CA ALA A 96 11.20 3.20 0.25
C ALA A 96 11.74 4.33 -0.65
N LEU A 97 12.23 5.44 -0.07
CA LEU A 97 12.85 6.53 -0.85
C LEU A 97 14.17 6.13 -1.51
N ARG A 98 14.79 5.04 -1.09
CA ARG A 98 15.96 4.50 -1.80
C ARG A 98 15.55 3.84 -3.12
N VAL A 99 14.41 3.16 -3.14
CA VAL A 99 13.95 2.38 -4.30
C VAL A 99 13.03 3.19 -5.23
N ALA A 100 12.50 4.33 -4.77
CA ALA A 100 11.66 5.22 -5.58
C ALA A 100 11.89 6.70 -5.20
N PRO A 101 11.82 7.64 -6.14
CA PRO A 101 11.96 9.08 -5.84
C PRO A 101 10.74 9.66 -5.11
N CYS A 102 9.61 8.95 -5.10
CA CYS A 102 8.37 9.39 -4.49
C CYS A 102 7.75 8.28 -3.64
N VAL A 103 7.36 8.63 -2.42
CA VAL A 103 6.60 7.74 -1.53
C VAL A 103 5.29 8.42 -1.18
N VAL A 104 4.20 7.67 -1.32
CA VAL A 104 2.84 8.09 -0.95
C VAL A 104 2.34 7.21 0.18
N VAL A 105 1.77 7.80 1.21
CA VAL A 105 1.19 7.10 2.36
C VAL A 105 -0.27 7.50 2.52
N LYS A 106 -1.17 6.54 2.54
CA LYS A 106 -2.58 6.75 2.88
C LYS A 106 -2.78 6.61 4.39
N GLU A 107 -3.33 7.63 5.03
CA GLU A 107 -3.58 7.64 6.48
C GLU A 107 -4.73 8.60 6.81
N ARG A 108 -5.26 8.51 8.02
CA ARG A 108 -6.28 9.42 8.54
C ARG A 108 -5.71 10.60 9.31
N GLY A 109 -4.66 10.33 10.07
CA GLY A 109 -4.06 11.28 10.99
C GLY A 109 -2.98 12.12 10.31
N GLN A 110 -3.19 13.43 10.16
CA GLN A 110 -2.17 14.33 9.64
C GLN A 110 -0.87 14.27 10.45
N LYS A 111 -0.97 14.25 11.78
CA LYS A 111 0.21 14.15 12.67
C LYS A 111 1.03 12.88 12.42
N LEU A 112 0.38 11.79 12.04
CA LEU A 112 1.07 10.54 11.73
C LEU A 112 1.84 10.65 10.40
N LEU A 113 1.25 11.28 9.40
CA LEU A 113 1.92 11.55 8.12
C LEU A 113 3.13 12.47 8.31
N GLU A 114 3.01 13.50 9.15
CA GLU A 114 4.13 14.40 9.52
C GLU A 114 5.24 13.61 10.24
N ALA A 115 4.89 12.73 11.17
CA ALA A 115 5.84 11.86 11.88
C ALA A 115 6.54 10.85 10.96
N LEU A 116 5.91 10.46 9.85
CA LEU A 116 6.52 9.65 8.79
C LEU A 116 7.40 10.47 7.83
N GLY A 117 7.49 11.79 8.06
CA GLY A 117 8.30 12.71 7.28
C GLY A 117 7.66 13.11 5.95
N CYS A 118 6.35 12.99 5.80
CA CYS A 118 5.64 13.52 4.64
C CYS A 118 5.65 15.05 4.67
N THR A 119 6.06 15.67 3.57
CA THR A 119 6.19 17.13 3.45
C THR A 119 5.00 17.77 2.74
N GLU A 120 4.23 16.99 2.01
CA GLU A 120 3.01 17.40 1.32
C GLU A 120 1.88 16.50 1.79
N ILE A 121 0.73 17.09 2.16
CA ILE A 121 -0.44 16.35 2.65
C ILE A 121 -1.65 16.76 1.83
N LEU A 122 -2.20 15.81 1.11
CA LEU A 122 -3.41 15.96 0.31
C LEU A 122 -4.62 15.38 1.06
N GLY A 123 -5.77 16.01 0.86
CA GLY A 123 -7.04 15.61 1.44
C GLY A 123 -7.82 16.81 1.95
N GLY A 124 -9.10 16.90 1.60
CA GLY A 124 -9.98 17.99 2.00
C GLY A 124 -10.20 18.06 3.52
N ARG A 125 -10.65 19.22 4.01
CA ARG A 125 -10.95 19.46 5.43
C ARG A 125 -11.88 18.41 6.03
N TYR A 126 -12.82 17.90 5.23
CA TYR A 126 -13.84 16.93 5.65
C TYR A 126 -13.49 15.49 5.22
N SER A 127 -12.37 15.28 4.53
CA SER A 127 -11.93 13.93 4.16
C SER A 127 -11.48 13.17 5.39
N ARG A 128 -12.01 11.95 5.56
CA ARG A 128 -11.57 11.02 6.60
C ARG A 128 -10.23 10.33 6.26
N VAL A 129 -9.79 10.49 5.01
CA VAL A 129 -8.54 9.92 4.51
C VAL A 129 -7.68 11.05 3.96
N LYS A 130 -6.40 11.00 4.26
CA LYS A 130 -5.36 11.90 3.76
C LYS A 130 -4.26 11.08 3.08
N TYR A 131 -3.57 11.73 2.17
CA TYR A 131 -2.42 11.16 1.50
C TYR A 131 -1.20 12.03 1.80
N GLY A 132 -0.21 11.45 2.46
CA GLY A 132 1.07 12.10 2.67
C GLY A 132 2.04 11.75 1.54
N ILE A 133 2.76 12.75 1.05
CA ILE A 133 3.76 12.57 0.01
C ILE A 133 5.11 12.96 0.58
N ARG A 134 6.10 12.12 0.36
CA ARG A 134 7.50 12.39 0.64
C ARG A 134 8.31 12.14 -0.62
N ARG A 135 9.14 13.12 -0.99
CA ARG A 135 10.05 13.04 -2.14
C ARG A 135 11.50 13.05 -1.66
N ARG A 136 12.36 12.42 -2.46
CA ARG A 136 13.82 12.47 -2.29
C ARG A 136 14.33 13.82 -2.74
#